data_8519992970c2430b0053242689742f9e
#
_entry.id   8519992970c2430b0053242689742f9e
#
_cell.length_a   1.000
_cell.length_b   1.000
_cell.length_c   1.000
_cell.angle_alpha   90.00
_cell.angle_beta   90.00
_cell.angle_gamma   90.00
#
_symmetry.space_group_name_H-M   'P 1'
#
loop_
_entity.id
_entity.type
_entity.pdbx_description
1 polymer ?
#
loop_
_entity_poly.entity_id
_entity_poly.type
_entity_poly.pdbx_seq_one_letter_code
_entity_poly.pdbx_strand_id
1 'polypeptide(L)'
;MRRTSKSIVVCCLLLLTAACSSSGGLAMKSPKAAAIPPGRSVALNVTSAADEDSRDAAHRMRVELFGRLVAEGVFRQVVAAGEAADYRMDVALGGVEEVSQGARIFFGVMAGSNELTAAVTLQDATTNAVVTSFDVSGESASHPLSSENGMDDAIREAASNIVRALQ
;
A
#
# COMPACT_ATOMS: atom_id res chain seq x y z
N MET A 1 -22.79 4.85 -50.95
CA MET A 1 -22.99 4.92 -49.49
C MET A 1 -22.36 3.69 -48.82
N ARG A 2 -21.09 3.77 -48.39
CA ARG A 2 -20.37 2.71 -47.62
C ARG A 2 -19.15 3.35 -46.95
N ARG A 3 -19.33 4.12 -45.83
CA ARG A 3 -18.22 4.73 -45.06
C ARG A 3 -18.39 4.72 -43.55
N THR A 4 -19.19 3.83 -42.98
CA THR A 4 -19.46 3.84 -41.51
C THR A 4 -18.87 2.64 -40.75
N SER A 5 -18.24 1.68 -41.42
CA SER A 5 -17.77 0.44 -40.76
C SER A 5 -16.36 0.54 -40.12
N LYS A 6 -15.51 1.47 -40.54
CA LYS A 6 -14.11 1.54 -40.03
C LYS A 6 -13.95 2.28 -38.72
N SER A 7 -14.86 3.19 -38.36
CA SER A 7 -14.77 3.97 -37.11
C SER A 7 -15.15 3.17 -35.84
N ILE A 8 -16.01 2.16 -35.98
CA ILE A 8 -16.47 1.34 -34.85
C ILE A 8 -15.39 0.37 -34.39
N VAL A 9 -14.58 -0.16 -35.30
CA VAL A 9 -13.50 -1.11 -34.96
C VAL A 9 -12.36 -0.43 -34.19
N VAL A 10 -12.04 0.82 -34.50
CA VAL A 10 -10.98 1.59 -33.78
C VAL A 10 -11.42 1.94 -32.37
N CYS A 11 -12.70 2.22 -32.12
CA CYS A 11 -13.22 2.55 -30.81
C CYS A 11 -13.23 1.32 -29.87
N CYS A 12 -13.48 0.11 -30.39
CA CYS A 12 -13.44 -1.12 -29.58
C CYS A 12 -12.00 -1.55 -29.22
N LEU A 13 -11.00 -1.21 -30.04
CA LEU A 13 -9.60 -1.56 -29.74
C LEU A 13 -8.98 -0.68 -28.64
N LEU A 14 -9.50 0.55 -28.45
CA LEU A 14 -9.04 1.47 -27.41
C LEU A 14 -9.61 1.18 -26.01
N LEU A 15 -10.65 0.35 -25.92
CA LEU A 15 -11.27 -0.04 -24.63
C LEU A 15 -10.62 -1.26 -23.96
N LEU A 16 -9.69 -1.94 -24.63
CA LEU A 16 -9.02 -3.14 -24.11
C LEU A 16 -7.70 -2.88 -23.39
N THR A 17 -7.28 -1.62 -23.23
CA THR A 17 -6.07 -1.27 -22.46
C THR A 17 -6.34 -0.89 -21.00
N ALA A 18 -7.55 -1.11 -20.51
CA ALA A 18 -7.87 -0.86 -19.12
C ALA A 18 -7.64 -2.11 -18.29
N ALA A 19 -6.72 -1.98 -17.34
CA ALA A 19 -6.64 -2.72 -16.10
C ALA A 19 -5.76 -3.98 -16.05
N CYS A 20 -4.46 -3.76 -15.91
CA CYS A 20 -3.73 -4.48 -14.84
C CYS A 20 -3.42 -3.42 -13.77
N SER A 21 -4.38 -3.10 -12.92
CA SER A 21 -4.12 -2.29 -11.72
C SER A 21 -4.12 -3.23 -10.52
N SER A 22 -3.05 -3.17 -9.71
CA SER A 22 -3.09 -3.63 -8.33
C SER A 22 -4.30 -2.97 -7.66
N SER A 23 -5.12 -3.74 -6.99
CA SER A 23 -6.26 -3.23 -6.25
C SER A 23 -5.94 -3.26 -4.76
N GLY A 24 -6.07 -2.12 -4.09
CA GLY A 24 -5.88 -2.01 -2.65
C GLY A 24 -7.11 -1.36 -2.01
N GLY A 25 -7.39 -1.73 -0.76
CA GLY A 25 -8.49 -1.18 0.03
C GLY A 25 -8.01 -0.15 1.05
N LEU A 26 -8.89 0.79 1.38
CA LEU A 26 -8.73 1.73 2.48
C LEU A 26 -10.04 1.78 3.30
N ALA A 27 -9.96 1.45 4.59
CA ALA A 27 -11.10 1.52 5.51
C ALA A 27 -10.76 2.43 6.69
N MET A 28 -11.38 3.61 6.75
CA MET A 28 -11.18 4.55 7.86
C MET A 28 -11.86 4.04 9.13
N LYS A 29 -11.12 3.93 10.23
CA LYS A 29 -11.63 3.60 11.58
C LYS A 29 -11.98 4.85 12.38
N SER A 30 -11.19 5.91 12.22
CA SER A 30 -11.51 7.21 12.76
C SER A 30 -11.40 8.26 11.66
N PRO A 31 -12.29 9.27 11.64
CA PRO A 31 -12.16 10.36 10.69
C PRO A 31 -10.84 11.07 10.91
N LYS A 32 -10.22 11.55 9.84
CA LYS A 32 -9.03 12.38 9.90
C LYS A 32 -9.37 13.65 10.69
N ALA A 33 -8.77 13.80 11.87
CA ALA A 33 -9.15 14.88 12.81
C ALA A 33 -8.78 16.26 12.26
N ALA A 34 -7.67 16.38 11.52
CA ALA A 34 -7.22 17.61 10.85
C ALA A 34 -6.17 17.27 9.79
N ALA A 35 -5.94 18.20 8.87
CA ALA A 35 -4.80 18.11 7.95
C ALA A 35 -3.48 18.14 8.75
N ILE A 36 -2.53 17.30 8.37
CA ILE A 36 -1.19 17.32 8.97
C ILE A 36 -0.52 18.63 8.54
N PRO A 37 -0.10 19.49 9.49
CA PRO A 37 0.57 20.73 9.12
C PRO A 37 1.88 20.43 8.37
N PRO A 38 2.25 21.23 7.35
CA PRO A 38 3.49 21.02 6.61
C PRO A 38 4.72 21.18 7.51
N GLY A 39 5.80 20.52 7.16
CA GLY A 39 7.08 20.65 7.86
C GLY A 39 7.23 19.83 9.14
N ARG A 40 6.28 18.98 9.45
CA ARG A 40 6.30 18.10 10.61
C ARG A 40 7.17 16.85 10.38
N SER A 41 7.59 16.24 11.49
CA SER A 41 8.33 14.98 11.54
C SER A 41 7.46 13.85 12.07
N VAL A 42 7.78 12.61 11.69
CA VAL A 42 7.10 11.41 12.19
C VAL A 42 8.10 10.32 12.57
N ALA A 43 7.91 9.70 13.74
CA ALA A 43 8.58 8.47 14.12
C ALA A 43 7.78 7.27 13.60
N LEU A 44 8.38 6.51 12.68
CA LEU A 44 7.74 5.37 12.01
C LEU A 44 8.09 4.06 12.70
N ASN A 45 7.06 3.34 13.13
CA ASN A 45 7.14 1.99 13.65
C ASN A 45 6.33 1.04 12.77
N VAL A 46 6.97 -0.01 12.23
CA VAL A 46 6.30 -1.05 11.45
C VAL A 46 6.52 -2.38 12.15
N THR A 47 5.43 -3.05 12.50
CA THR A 47 5.41 -4.31 13.23
C THR A 47 4.66 -5.39 12.45
N SER A 48 4.97 -6.65 12.71
CA SER A 48 4.34 -7.81 12.07
C SER A 48 4.28 -8.99 13.03
N ALA A 49 3.67 -10.09 12.60
CA ALA A 49 3.77 -11.38 13.25
C ALA A 49 5.25 -11.85 13.32
N ALA A 50 5.50 -12.87 14.14
CA ALA A 50 6.87 -13.31 14.45
C ALA A 50 7.48 -14.25 13.38
N ASP A 51 6.73 -14.65 12.36
CA ASP A 51 7.24 -15.47 11.25
C ASP A 51 8.18 -14.69 10.34
N GLU A 52 9.00 -15.40 9.56
CA GLU A 52 10.05 -14.81 8.74
C GLU A 52 9.50 -13.95 7.61
N ASP A 53 8.46 -14.44 6.91
CA ASP A 53 7.86 -13.75 5.76
C ASP A 53 7.22 -12.44 6.19
N SER A 54 6.49 -12.44 7.31
CA SER A 54 5.88 -11.23 7.89
C SER A 54 6.94 -10.21 8.33
N ARG A 55 8.09 -10.67 8.88
CA ARG A 55 9.18 -9.76 9.27
C ARG A 55 9.86 -9.13 8.06
N ASP A 56 10.05 -9.89 6.99
CA ASP A 56 10.62 -9.37 5.75
C ASP A 56 9.66 -8.36 5.09
N ALA A 57 8.37 -8.67 5.01
CA ALA A 57 7.35 -7.75 4.53
C ALA A 57 7.32 -6.45 5.37
N ALA A 58 7.45 -6.53 6.69
CA ALA A 58 7.51 -5.35 7.56
C ALA A 58 8.76 -4.50 7.31
N HIS A 59 9.90 -5.14 7.07
CA HIS A 59 11.13 -4.42 6.70
C HIS A 59 10.97 -3.67 5.37
N ARG A 60 10.47 -4.33 4.32
CA ARG A 60 10.21 -3.72 3.02
C ARG A 60 9.18 -2.60 3.11
N MET A 61 8.07 -2.79 3.86
CA MET A 61 7.05 -1.77 4.09
C MET A 61 7.65 -0.52 4.76
N ARG A 62 8.54 -0.71 5.75
CA ARG A 62 9.23 0.40 6.41
C ARG A 62 10.08 1.20 5.43
N VAL A 63 10.85 0.53 4.58
CA VAL A 63 11.71 1.19 3.58
C VAL A 63 10.86 1.97 2.58
N GLU A 64 9.79 1.37 2.07
CA GLU A 64 8.88 2.00 1.12
C GLU A 64 8.19 3.24 1.70
N LEU A 65 7.63 3.13 2.92
CA LEU A 65 6.98 4.24 3.60
C LEU A 65 7.95 5.37 3.94
N PHE A 66 9.17 5.03 4.38
CA PHE A 66 10.20 6.03 4.68
C PHE A 66 10.46 6.93 3.48
N GLY A 67 10.64 6.33 2.30
CA GLY A 67 10.87 7.07 1.05
C GLY A 67 9.65 7.89 0.62
N ARG A 68 8.47 7.30 0.60
CA ARG A 68 7.26 7.95 0.09
C ARG A 68 6.76 9.10 0.95
N LEU A 69 6.73 8.94 2.28
CA LEU A 69 6.23 9.96 3.19
C LEU A 69 7.01 11.28 3.06
N VAL A 70 8.30 11.21 2.76
CA VAL A 70 9.15 12.37 2.49
C VAL A 70 8.97 12.87 1.06
N ALA A 71 9.05 11.97 0.08
CA ALA A 71 9.01 12.32 -1.35
C ALA A 71 7.67 12.97 -1.75
N GLU A 72 6.57 12.52 -1.16
CA GLU A 72 5.23 13.06 -1.41
C GLU A 72 4.85 14.22 -0.48
N GLY A 73 5.80 14.66 0.37
CA GLY A 73 5.66 15.87 1.20
C GLY A 73 4.67 15.76 2.37
N VAL A 74 4.27 14.53 2.76
CA VAL A 74 3.40 14.32 3.92
C VAL A 74 4.11 14.74 5.19
N PHE A 75 5.38 14.34 5.34
CA PHE A 75 6.25 14.77 6.42
C PHE A 75 7.57 15.31 5.86
N ARG A 76 8.14 16.30 6.55
CA ARG A 76 9.48 16.80 6.23
C ARG A 76 10.56 15.78 6.53
N GLN A 77 10.35 14.99 7.56
CA GLN A 77 11.33 14.02 8.07
C GLN A 77 10.62 12.80 8.66
N VAL A 78 11.14 11.64 8.34
CA VAL A 78 10.78 10.37 8.96
C VAL A 78 11.98 9.90 9.78
N VAL A 79 11.75 9.49 11.01
CA VAL A 79 12.79 8.96 11.90
C VAL A 79 12.41 7.56 12.41
N ALA A 80 13.35 6.86 13.01
CA ALA A 80 13.09 5.53 13.53
C ALA A 80 12.17 5.56 14.77
N ALA A 81 11.52 4.44 15.05
CA ALA A 81 10.72 4.28 16.26
C ALA A 81 11.56 4.57 17.52
N GLY A 82 10.99 5.36 18.44
CA GLY A 82 11.65 5.79 19.67
C GLY A 82 12.47 7.07 19.55
N GLU A 83 12.70 7.59 18.36
CA GLU A 83 13.30 8.91 18.18
C GLU A 83 12.27 10.03 18.37
N ALA A 84 12.76 11.23 18.72
CA ALA A 84 11.90 12.40 18.91
C ALA A 84 11.31 12.89 17.58
N ALA A 85 9.99 13.02 17.54
CA ALA A 85 9.25 13.51 16.37
C ALA A 85 7.98 14.23 16.82
N ASP A 86 7.34 14.99 15.91
CA ASP A 86 6.05 15.64 16.16
C ASP A 86 4.90 14.62 16.23
N TYR A 87 5.00 13.55 15.45
CA TYR A 87 4.01 12.47 15.38
C TYR A 87 4.66 11.10 15.56
N ARG A 88 3.83 10.15 15.97
CA ARG A 88 4.16 8.72 15.96
C ARG A 88 3.20 8.01 15.02
N MET A 89 3.73 7.21 14.11
CA MET A 89 2.95 6.38 13.21
C MET A 89 3.27 4.91 13.46
N ASP A 90 2.28 4.17 13.90
CA ASP A 90 2.34 2.73 14.07
C ASP A 90 1.61 2.05 12.91
N VAL A 91 2.29 1.15 12.23
CA VAL A 91 1.80 0.32 11.13
C VAL A 91 1.94 -1.13 11.56
N ALA A 92 0.82 -1.77 11.86
CA ALA A 92 0.80 -3.19 12.26
C ALA A 92 0.33 -4.04 11.07
N LEU A 93 1.20 -4.88 10.52
CA LEU A 93 0.83 -5.83 9.48
C LEU A 93 -0.05 -6.92 10.08
N GLY A 94 -1.27 -7.06 9.54
CA GLY A 94 -2.28 -7.99 10.04
C GLY A 94 -2.28 -9.33 9.35
N GLY A 95 -1.94 -9.38 8.06
CA GLY A 95 -1.87 -10.59 7.26
C GLY A 95 -0.89 -10.40 6.09
N VAL A 96 -0.12 -11.44 5.84
CA VAL A 96 0.79 -11.53 4.69
C VAL A 96 0.46 -12.86 4.02
N GLU A 97 -0.21 -12.81 2.88
CA GLU A 97 -0.53 -14.00 2.09
C GLU A 97 0.30 -14.00 0.81
N GLU A 98 1.26 -14.91 0.75
CA GLU A 98 2.09 -15.09 -0.43
C GLU A 98 1.69 -16.34 -1.21
N VAL A 99 1.32 -16.15 -2.47
CA VAL A 99 1.01 -17.26 -3.37
C VAL A 99 2.31 -17.82 -3.94
N SER A 100 2.60 -19.08 -3.63
CA SER A 100 3.83 -19.74 -4.08
C SER A 100 3.94 -19.79 -5.62
N GLN A 101 5.17 -19.68 -6.12
CA GLN A 101 5.46 -19.75 -7.55
C GLN A 101 4.95 -21.05 -8.20
N GLY A 102 5.02 -22.16 -7.48
CA GLY A 102 4.48 -23.43 -7.95
C GLY A 102 2.98 -23.41 -8.17
N ALA A 103 2.21 -22.78 -7.27
CA ALA A 103 0.78 -22.63 -7.42
C ALA A 103 0.43 -21.77 -8.65
N ARG A 104 1.20 -20.70 -8.90
CA ARG A 104 1.00 -19.82 -10.07
C ARG A 104 1.29 -20.52 -11.39
N ILE A 105 2.31 -21.38 -11.44
CA ILE A 105 2.63 -22.15 -12.66
C ILE A 105 1.54 -23.18 -12.97
N PHE A 106 0.99 -23.85 -11.94
CA PHE A 106 -0.02 -24.88 -12.14
C PHE A 106 -1.45 -24.35 -12.32
N PHE A 107 -1.83 -23.27 -11.61
CA PHE A 107 -3.20 -22.75 -11.59
C PHE A 107 -3.35 -21.41 -12.32
N GLY A 108 -2.26 -20.80 -12.80
CA GLY A 108 -2.29 -19.54 -13.52
C GLY A 108 -2.96 -18.42 -12.73
N VAL A 109 -3.81 -17.63 -13.39
CA VAL A 109 -4.60 -16.54 -12.75
C VAL A 109 -5.55 -17.01 -11.65
N MET A 110 -5.86 -18.29 -11.55
CA MET A 110 -6.70 -18.84 -10.48
C MET A 110 -5.92 -19.08 -9.17
N ALA A 111 -4.62 -18.94 -9.17
CA ALA A 111 -3.79 -19.12 -7.96
C ALA A 111 -3.95 -17.98 -6.94
N GLY A 112 -4.66 -16.91 -7.27
CA GLY A 112 -4.85 -15.75 -6.41
C GLY A 112 -3.77 -14.68 -6.58
N SER A 113 -3.90 -13.60 -5.81
CA SER A 113 -2.93 -12.51 -5.69
C SER A 113 -2.21 -12.59 -4.35
N ASN A 114 -1.00 -12.02 -4.27
CA ASN A 114 -0.42 -11.75 -2.96
C ASN A 114 -1.20 -10.62 -2.31
N GLU A 115 -1.53 -10.78 -1.04
CA GLU A 115 -2.28 -9.81 -0.26
C GLU A 115 -1.51 -9.42 0.99
N LEU A 116 -1.53 -8.13 1.29
CA LEU A 116 -1.00 -7.56 2.51
C LEU A 116 -2.06 -6.66 3.14
N THR A 117 -2.33 -6.86 4.43
CA THR A 117 -3.18 -5.95 5.21
C THR A 117 -2.38 -5.27 6.30
N ALA A 118 -2.73 -4.02 6.63
CA ALA A 118 -2.10 -3.28 7.70
C ALA A 118 -3.09 -2.36 8.43
N ALA A 119 -2.97 -2.31 9.75
CA ALA A 119 -3.65 -1.32 10.59
C ALA A 119 -2.69 -0.15 10.85
N VAL A 120 -3.13 1.06 10.57
CA VAL A 120 -2.34 2.29 10.72
C VAL A 120 -2.95 3.17 11.79
N THR A 121 -2.12 3.69 12.69
CA THR A 121 -2.50 4.70 13.69
C THR A 121 -1.47 5.83 13.70
N LEU A 122 -1.93 7.05 13.49
CA LEU A 122 -1.14 8.27 13.64
C LEU A 122 -1.55 8.98 14.92
N GLN A 123 -0.57 9.30 15.77
CA GLN A 123 -0.75 9.99 17.05
C GLN A 123 0.12 11.24 17.10
N ASP A 124 -0.38 12.29 17.74
CA ASP A 124 0.44 13.43 18.17
C ASP A 124 1.37 12.97 19.29
N ALA A 125 2.69 13.16 19.12
CA ALA A 125 3.70 12.64 20.04
C ALA A 125 3.72 13.36 21.39
N THR A 126 3.17 14.57 21.47
CA THR A 126 3.12 15.36 22.71
C THR A 126 1.90 15.02 23.55
N THR A 127 0.73 14.92 22.90
CA THR A 127 -0.56 14.73 23.60
C THR A 127 -0.99 13.27 23.66
N ASN A 128 -0.38 12.39 22.84
CA ASN A 128 -0.78 11.00 22.57
C ASN A 128 -2.21 10.89 21.98
N ALA A 129 -2.78 11.99 21.51
CA ALA A 129 -4.08 11.97 20.85
C ALA A 129 -3.99 11.29 19.48
N VAL A 130 -4.96 10.42 19.18
CA VAL A 130 -5.07 9.81 17.87
C VAL A 130 -5.53 10.87 16.86
N VAL A 131 -4.70 11.12 15.86
CA VAL A 131 -4.98 12.03 14.74
C VAL A 131 -5.84 11.35 13.70
N THR A 132 -5.49 10.10 13.36
CA THR A 132 -6.27 9.25 12.45
C THR A 132 -5.92 7.78 12.67
N SER A 133 -6.86 6.89 12.35
CA SER A 133 -6.64 5.45 12.34
C SER A 133 -7.44 4.81 11.22
N PHE A 134 -6.83 3.89 10.47
CA PHE A 134 -7.44 3.23 9.32
C PHE A 134 -6.75 1.89 9.02
N ASP A 135 -7.46 1.03 8.30
CA ASP A 135 -6.89 -0.18 7.73
C ASP A 135 -6.65 0.03 6.24
N VAL A 136 -5.59 -0.56 5.75
CA VAL A 136 -5.27 -0.62 4.32
C VAL A 136 -5.02 -2.06 3.90
N SER A 137 -5.29 -2.35 2.64
CA SER A 137 -4.79 -3.53 1.96
C SER A 137 -4.06 -3.15 0.69
N GLY A 138 -3.12 -3.99 0.29
CA GLY A 138 -2.49 -3.97 -1.01
C GLY A 138 -2.53 -5.35 -1.61
N GLU A 139 -2.83 -5.43 -2.89
CA GLU A 139 -2.87 -6.67 -3.64
C GLU A 139 -1.92 -6.58 -4.84
N SER A 140 -1.21 -7.67 -5.13
CA SER A 140 -0.48 -7.77 -6.38
C SER A 140 -1.42 -8.08 -7.53
N ALA A 141 -1.11 -7.59 -8.73
CA ALA A 141 -1.81 -8.04 -9.93
C ALA A 141 -1.65 -9.56 -10.12
N SER A 142 -2.76 -10.26 -10.35
CA SER A 142 -2.75 -11.69 -10.69
C SER A 142 -2.21 -11.89 -12.11
N HIS A 143 -0.89 -11.93 -12.27
CA HIS A 143 -0.26 -12.18 -13.58
C HIS A 143 0.60 -13.44 -13.53
N PRO A 144 0.42 -14.40 -14.45
CA PRO A 144 1.14 -15.70 -14.41
C PRO A 144 2.66 -15.57 -14.56
N LEU A 145 3.17 -14.44 -15.05
CA LEU A 145 4.60 -14.19 -15.26
C LEU A 145 5.21 -13.19 -14.25
N SER A 146 4.45 -12.65 -13.29
CA SER A 146 4.95 -11.70 -12.27
C SER A 146 5.43 -12.39 -11.00
N SER A 147 6.24 -13.43 -11.12
CA SER A 147 6.49 -14.41 -10.07
C SER A 147 7.44 -13.96 -8.95
N GLU A 148 8.33 -12.98 -9.18
CA GLU A 148 9.35 -12.65 -8.19
C GLU A 148 9.05 -11.38 -7.37
N ASN A 149 8.12 -10.53 -7.82
CA ASN A 149 7.86 -9.22 -7.21
C ASN A 149 6.41 -9.03 -6.70
N GLY A 150 5.62 -10.09 -6.63
CA GLY A 150 4.20 -9.95 -6.27
C GLY A 150 3.97 -9.32 -4.90
N MET A 151 4.79 -9.70 -3.89
CA MET A 151 4.69 -9.09 -2.56
C MET A 151 5.16 -7.63 -2.56
N ASP A 152 6.17 -7.27 -3.35
CA ASP A 152 6.62 -5.89 -3.49
C ASP A 152 5.53 -4.99 -4.11
N ASP A 153 4.73 -5.53 -5.03
CA ASP A 153 3.61 -4.80 -5.61
C ASP A 153 2.50 -4.57 -4.58
N ALA A 154 2.17 -5.58 -3.76
CA ALA A 154 1.21 -5.45 -2.66
C ALA A 154 1.68 -4.44 -1.60
N ILE A 155 2.96 -4.49 -1.23
CA ILE A 155 3.56 -3.52 -0.29
C ILE A 155 3.51 -2.10 -0.86
N ARG A 156 3.86 -1.92 -2.13
CA ARG A 156 3.85 -0.62 -2.81
C ARG A 156 2.44 -0.03 -2.89
N GLU A 157 1.44 -0.86 -3.16
CA GLU A 157 0.04 -0.44 -3.19
C GLU A 157 -0.48 -0.07 -1.80
N ALA A 158 -0.22 -0.90 -0.77
CA ALA A 158 -0.57 -0.58 0.60
C ALA A 158 0.11 0.72 1.07
N ALA A 159 1.40 0.92 0.79
CA ALA A 159 2.12 2.15 1.12
C ALA A 159 1.52 3.38 0.41
N SER A 160 1.13 3.25 -0.86
CA SER A 160 0.44 4.30 -1.62
C SER A 160 -0.90 4.67 -0.97
N ASN A 161 -1.67 3.69 -0.54
CA ASN A 161 -2.94 3.90 0.14
C ASN A 161 -2.75 4.60 1.51
N ILE A 162 -1.70 4.24 2.26
CA ILE A 162 -1.34 4.93 3.51
C ILE A 162 -1.04 6.41 3.25
N VAL A 163 -0.19 6.72 2.28
CA VAL A 163 0.16 8.11 1.95
C VAL A 163 -1.06 8.91 1.51
N ARG A 164 -1.90 8.32 0.65
CA ARG A 164 -3.16 8.97 0.20
C ARG A 164 -4.12 9.25 1.36
N ALA A 165 -4.22 8.37 2.34
CA ALA A 165 -5.07 8.58 3.52
C ALA A 165 -4.55 9.70 4.43
N LEU A 166 -3.26 10.01 4.39
CA LEU A 166 -2.63 11.05 5.20
C LEU A 166 -2.65 12.43 4.53
N GLN A 167 -2.81 12.52 3.22
CA GLN A 167 -2.97 13.79 2.45
C GLN A 167 -4.38 14.34 2.58
#